data_0afd538185c0d16d951bf1ded1f7a7fa
#
_entry.id   0afd538185c0d16d951bf1ded1f7a7fa
#
_cell.length_a   1.000
_cell.length_b   1.000
_cell.length_c   1.000
_cell.angle_alpha   90.00
_cell.angle_beta   90.00
_cell.angle_gamma   90.00
#
_symmetry.space_group_name_H-M   'P 1'
#
loop_
_entity.id
_entity.type
_entity.pdbx_description
1 polymer ?
#
loop_
_entity_poly.entity_id
_entity_poly.type
_entity_poly.pdbx_seq_one_letter_code
_entity_poly.pdbx_strand_id
1 'polypeptide(L)'
;GSIRIDGITYYRHGNKVRACKSRRSPKKTRTEGEEESSSRFTEARKMWRIYRRAIGDLPIWKLMAKEMGINKSDSLFHSQNGGCFRPGEGVCGGHFHNPEPQAPVITSVTREGWSVTLNWENDIDCPKASVSDQVYVGYFYGTLPRAPQMITCLNSFRGDGKVTVDIPAAKQPEGTPLHLYLFF
;
A
#
# COMPACT_ATOMS: atom_id res chain seq x y z
N GLY A 1 10.34 17.17 23.33
CA GLY A 1 10.21 16.56 24.64
C GLY A 1 8.78 16.65 25.16
N SER A 2 8.44 15.83 26.13
CA SER A 2 7.17 15.89 26.87
C SER A 2 7.46 16.13 28.34
N ILE A 3 6.57 16.88 29.00
CA ILE A 3 6.65 17.18 30.45
C ILE A 3 5.45 16.52 31.13
N ARG A 4 5.64 15.93 32.29
CA ARG A 4 4.57 15.29 33.06
C ARG A 4 4.38 16.05 34.39
N ILE A 5 3.15 16.54 34.60
CA ILE A 5 2.78 17.31 35.80
C ILE A 5 1.40 16.77 36.24
N ASP A 6 1.27 16.44 37.51
CA ASP A 6 -0.01 16.02 38.14
C ASP A 6 -0.81 14.97 37.37
N GLY A 7 -0.14 13.96 36.84
CA GLY A 7 -0.81 12.90 36.08
C GLY A 7 -1.23 13.30 34.67
N ILE A 8 -0.82 14.48 34.21
CA ILE A 8 -1.05 14.98 32.84
C ILE A 8 0.28 15.04 32.12
N THR A 9 0.33 14.50 30.91
CA THR A 9 1.48 14.60 30.01
C THR A 9 1.22 15.67 28.98
N TYR A 10 2.07 16.70 28.97
CA TYR A 10 2.09 17.77 27.97
C TYR A 10 3.14 17.44 26.92
N TYR A 11 2.77 17.55 25.65
CA TYR A 11 3.70 17.28 24.54
C TYR A 11 3.42 18.21 23.36
N ARG A 12 4.47 18.44 22.57
CA ARG A 12 4.38 19.25 21.37
C ARG A 12 3.99 18.39 20.17
N HIS A 13 2.98 18.82 19.43
CA HIS A 13 2.59 18.21 18.17
C HIS A 13 2.47 19.31 17.12
N GLY A 14 3.47 19.41 16.24
CA GLY A 14 3.67 20.56 15.38
C GLY A 14 3.87 21.84 16.21
N ASN A 15 3.14 22.89 15.91
CA ASN A 15 3.20 24.19 16.61
C ASN A 15 2.25 24.28 17.81
N LYS A 16 1.55 23.20 18.18
CA LYS A 16 0.57 23.20 19.27
C LYS A 16 1.06 22.34 20.43
N VAL A 17 0.83 22.84 21.66
CA VAL A 17 1.00 22.04 22.88
C VAL A 17 -0.31 21.28 23.08
N ARG A 18 -0.21 19.98 23.32
CA ARG A 18 -1.31 19.10 23.66
C ARG A 18 -1.11 18.50 25.03
N ALA A 19 -2.20 18.21 25.70
CA ALA A 19 -2.21 17.54 26.98
C ALA A 19 -3.00 16.24 26.89
N CYS A 20 -2.52 15.20 27.55
CA CYS A 20 -3.28 13.97 27.73
C CYS A 20 -3.06 13.43 29.14
N LYS A 21 -4.01 12.66 29.64
CA LYS A 21 -3.86 11.96 30.92
C LYS A 21 -2.64 11.04 30.84
N SER A 22 -1.71 11.15 31.78
CA SER A 22 -0.55 10.27 31.81
C SER A 22 -1.02 8.83 31.92
N ARG A 23 -0.45 7.95 31.11
CA ARG A 23 -0.78 6.52 31.15
C ARG A 23 -0.52 5.99 32.56
N ARG A 24 -1.52 5.36 33.13
CA ARG A 24 -1.30 4.44 34.26
C ARG A 24 -0.43 3.29 33.76
N SER A 25 0.13 2.51 34.67
CA SER A 25 1.00 1.36 34.34
C SER A 25 0.50 0.59 33.12
N PRO A 26 1.36 0.14 32.23
CA PRO A 26 0.94 -0.61 31.05
C PRO A 26 0.07 -1.78 31.49
N LYS A 27 -1.03 -2.02 30.77
CA LYS A 27 -1.84 -3.24 30.97
C LYS A 27 -0.89 -4.46 30.87
N LYS A 28 -0.94 -5.32 31.86
CA LYS A 28 -0.11 -6.54 31.88
C LYS A 28 -0.49 -7.53 30.76
N THR A 29 -1.76 -7.51 30.33
CA THR A 29 -2.28 -8.37 29.26
C THR A 29 -3.06 -7.54 28.26
N ARG A 30 -2.87 -7.83 26.98
CA ARG A 30 -3.70 -7.28 25.90
C ARG A 30 -4.98 -8.07 25.80
N THR A 31 -6.05 -7.43 25.34
CA THR A 31 -7.26 -8.14 24.91
C THR A 31 -7.01 -8.80 23.56
N GLU A 32 -7.78 -9.84 23.23
CA GLU A 32 -7.70 -10.53 21.94
C GLU A 32 -7.78 -9.55 20.75
N GLY A 33 -8.71 -8.61 20.77
CA GLY A 33 -8.82 -7.57 19.74
C GLY A 33 -7.62 -6.63 19.67
N GLU A 34 -6.96 -6.32 20.81
CA GLU A 34 -5.71 -5.54 20.81
C GLU A 34 -4.55 -6.34 20.22
N GLU A 35 -4.50 -7.66 20.45
CA GLU A 35 -3.49 -8.54 19.88
C GLU A 35 -3.68 -8.70 18.37
N GLU A 36 -4.92 -8.94 17.93
CA GLU A 36 -5.27 -9.01 16.50
C GLU A 36 -4.92 -7.72 15.77
N SER A 37 -5.31 -6.57 16.31
CA SER A 37 -5.00 -5.26 15.72
C SER A 37 -3.50 -5.00 15.64
N SER A 38 -2.76 -5.35 16.69
CA SER A 38 -1.30 -5.24 16.73
C SER A 38 -0.62 -6.15 15.72
N SER A 39 -1.15 -7.36 15.53
CA SER A 39 -0.63 -8.34 14.58
C SER A 39 -0.88 -7.88 13.14
N ARG A 40 -2.10 -7.43 12.81
CA ARG A 40 -2.41 -6.82 11.50
C ARG A 40 -1.48 -5.65 11.17
N PHE A 41 -1.29 -4.76 12.13
CA PHE A 41 -0.37 -3.63 11.98
C PHE A 41 1.07 -4.09 11.71
N THR A 42 1.52 -5.15 12.36
CA THR A 42 2.85 -5.71 12.17
C THR A 42 3.02 -6.28 10.76
N GLU A 43 2.03 -7.03 10.26
CA GLU A 43 2.07 -7.58 8.90
C GLU A 43 2.04 -6.46 7.85
N ALA A 44 1.19 -5.47 8.00
CA ALA A 44 1.15 -4.32 7.12
C ALA A 44 2.49 -3.54 7.11
N ARG A 45 3.17 -3.41 8.27
CA ARG A 45 4.51 -2.80 8.32
C ARG A 45 5.59 -3.63 7.65
N LYS A 46 5.54 -4.94 7.75
CA LYS A 46 6.45 -5.83 7.01
C LYS A 46 6.29 -5.61 5.52
N MET A 47 5.02 -5.65 5.04
CA MET A 47 4.71 -5.40 3.64
C MET A 47 5.20 -4.03 3.17
N TRP A 48 4.91 -2.96 3.93
CA TRP A 48 5.37 -1.62 3.59
C TRP A 48 6.89 -1.54 3.41
N ARG A 49 7.66 -2.17 4.29
CA ARG A 49 9.13 -2.17 4.18
C ARG A 49 9.63 -2.84 2.91
N ILE A 50 9.01 -3.96 2.52
CA ILE A 50 9.39 -4.71 1.34
C ILE A 50 8.96 -3.94 0.08
N TYR A 51 7.70 -3.49 0.06
CA TYR A 51 7.12 -2.71 -1.02
C TYR A 51 7.91 -1.43 -1.29
N ARG A 52 8.23 -0.67 -0.25
CA ARG A 52 9.02 0.56 -0.38
C ARG A 52 10.41 0.33 -1.00
N ARG A 53 11.03 -0.82 -0.76
CA ARG A 53 12.30 -1.17 -1.42
C ARG A 53 12.10 -1.49 -2.90
N ALA A 54 11.00 -2.13 -3.26
CA ALA A 54 10.69 -2.52 -4.63
C ALA A 54 10.31 -1.31 -5.50
N ILE A 55 9.51 -0.38 -4.96
CA ILE A 55 9.12 0.84 -5.70
C ILE A 55 10.25 1.87 -5.81
N GLY A 56 11.33 1.71 -5.04
CA GLY A 56 12.48 2.60 -5.07
C GLY A 56 12.11 4.06 -4.81
N ASP A 57 12.49 4.93 -5.73
CA ASP A 57 12.29 6.38 -5.61
C ASP A 57 10.94 6.87 -6.14
N LEU A 58 10.00 6.00 -6.48
CA LEU A 58 8.67 6.43 -6.89
C LEU A 58 7.99 7.23 -5.76
N PRO A 59 7.73 8.53 -5.96
CA PRO A 59 7.32 9.42 -4.89
C PRO A 59 5.83 9.35 -4.56
N ILE A 60 5.06 8.49 -5.23
CA ILE A 60 3.59 8.46 -5.21
C ILE A 60 2.99 8.52 -3.79
N TRP A 61 3.42 7.62 -2.90
CA TRP A 61 2.94 7.61 -1.52
C TRP A 61 3.33 8.85 -0.72
N LYS A 62 4.49 9.42 -1.02
CA LYS A 62 4.99 10.62 -0.36
C LYS A 62 4.21 11.86 -0.80
N LEU A 63 3.92 11.97 -2.09
CA LEU A 63 3.15 13.08 -2.65
C LEU A 63 1.70 13.05 -2.14
N MET A 64 1.07 11.89 -2.20
CA MET A 64 -0.31 11.72 -1.72
C MET A 64 -0.45 11.93 -0.21
N ALA A 65 0.48 11.43 0.59
CA ALA A 65 0.49 11.70 2.02
C ALA A 65 0.57 13.21 2.30
N LYS A 66 1.40 13.94 1.56
CA LYS A 66 1.51 15.39 1.67
C LYS A 66 0.20 16.10 1.31
N GLU A 67 -0.44 15.71 0.21
CA GLU A 67 -1.72 16.26 -0.23
C GLU A 67 -2.85 16.03 0.78
N MET A 68 -2.89 14.83 1.37
CA MET A 68 -3.89 14.46 2.38
C MET A 68 -3.56 14.99 3.79
N GLY A 69 -2.48 15.77 3.93
CA GLY A 69 -2.06 16.28 5.24
C GLY A 69 -1.56 15.20 6.21
N ILE A 70 -1.16 14.04 5.70
CA ILE A 70 -0.63 12.93 6.49
C ILE A 70 0.89 13.06 6.55
N ASN A 71 1.44 13.08 7.78
CA ASN A 71 2.87 13.36 7.97
C ASN A 71 3.81 12.28 7.41
N LYS A 72 3.33 11.05 7.24
CA LYS A 72 4.15 9.91 6.84
C LYS A 72 3.44 9.04 5.81
N SER A 73 4.16 8.63 4.78
CA SER A 73 3.65 7.73 3.75
C SER A 73 3.29 6.33 4.28
N ASP A 74 3.98 5.83 5.31
CA ASP A 74 3.62 4.57 5.95
C ASP A 74 2.27 4.65 6.69
N SER A 75 1.95 5.80 7.27
CA SER A 75 0.64 6.02 7.90
C SER A 75 -0.49 6.02 6.87
N LEU A 76 -0.25 6.60 5.68
CA LEU A 76 -1.21 6.55 4.58
C LEU A 76 -1.39 5.10 4.09
N PHE A 77 -0.29 4.38 3.85
CA PHE A 77 -0.35 2.98 3.44
C PHE A 77 -1.16 2.13 4.44
N HIS A 78 -0.92 2.32 5.74
CA HIS A 78 -1.66 1.61 6.79
C HIS A 78 -3.14 1.94 6.83
N SER A 79 -3.49 3.22 6.67
CA SER A 79 -4.90 3.63 6.71
C SER A 79 -5.70 3.05 5.56
N GLN A 80 -5.09 2.93 4.39
CA GLN A 80 -5.76 2.42 3.19
C GLN A 80 -5.74 0.89 3.09
N ASN A 81 -4.66 0.25 3.55
CA ASN A 81 -4.44 -1.17 3.32
C ASN A 81 -4.51 -2.04 4.58
N GLY A 82 -4.71 -1.46 5.76
CA GLY A 82 -4.73 -2.21 7.02
C GLY A 82 -5.76 -3.34 7.07
N GLY A 83 -6.91 -3.15 6.40
CA GLY A 83 -7.97 -4.15 6.31
C GLY A 83 -7.64 -5.38 5.44
N CYS A 84 -6.60 -5.27 4.59
CA CYS A 84 -6.17 -6.37 3.71
C CYS A 84 -5.32 -7.42 4.42
N PHE A 85 -4.91 -7.16 5.66
CA PHE A 85 -3.99 -8.04 6.41
C PHE A 85 -4.71 -8.80 7.50
N ARG A 86 -4.34 -10.08 7.66
CA ARG A 86 -4.76 -10.92 8.79
C ARG A 86 -3.55 -11.47 9.53
N PRO A 87 -3.68 -11.67 10.86
CA PRO A 87 -2.61 -12.25 11.67
C PRO A 87 -2.16 -13.61 11.12
N GLY A 88 -0.86 -13.73 10.82
CA GLY A 88 -0.27 -15.00 10.35
C GLY A 88 -0.57 -15.40 8.91
N GLU A 89 -1.57 -14.80 8.27
CA GLU A 89 -1.99 -15.15 6.91
C GLU A 89 -1.45 -14.18 5.85
N GLY A 90 -0.96 -13.01 6.28
CA GLY A 90 -0.47 -11.97 5.38
C GLY A 90 -1.61 -11.21 4.70
N VAL A 91 -1.55 -11.10 3.38
CA VAL A 91 -2.58 -10.43 2.59
C VAL A 91 -3.72 -11.39 2.34
N CYS A 92 -4.85 -11.15 2.98
CA CYS A 92 -6.04 -11.97 2.86
C CYS A 92 -7.22 -11.09 2.45
N GLY A 93 -7.72 -11.31 1.27
CA GLY A 93 -8.97 -10.73 0.80
C GLY A 93 -8.97 -9.20 0.78
N GLY A 94 -9.32 -8.63 -0.30
CA GLY A 94 -9.33 -7.20 -0.54
C GLY A 94 -8.28 -6.80 -1.55
N HIS A 95 -8.48 -5.65 -2.11
CA HIS A 95 -7.57 -5.06 -3.07
C HIS A 95 -6.64 -4.10 -2.33
N PHE A 96 -5.34 -4.19 -2.60
CA PHE A 96 -4.43 -3.13 -2.19
C PHE A 96 -4.88 -1.83 -2.85
N HIS A 97 -5.06 -0.81 -2.05
CA HIS A 97 -5.32 0.52 -2.55
C HIS A 97 -3.99 1.24 -2.80
N ASN A 98 -3.85 1.75 -4.00
CA ASN A 98 -2.86 2.76 -4.29
C ASN A 98 -3.35 4.12 -3.79
N PRO A 99 -2.44 5.04 -3.47
CA PRO A 99 -2.81 6.38 -3.05
C PRO A 99 -3.29 7.26 -4.22
N GLU A 100 -3.59 6.67 -5.35
CA GLU A 100 -4.07 7.44 -6.50
C GLU A 100 -5.46 8.00 -6.24
N PRO A 101 -5.69 9.28 -6.54
CA PRO A 101 -7.00 9.89 -6.36
C PRO A 101 -8.07 9.24 -7.23
N GLN A 102 -7.69 8.59 -8.31
CA GLN A 102 -8.54 7.82 -9.20
C GLN A 102 -7.73 6.73 -9.90
N ALA A 103 -7.77 5.54 -9.33
CA ALA A 103 -7.29 4.36 -10.03
C ALA A 103 -8.22 4.08 -11.21
N PRO A 104 -7.70 3.77 -12.41
CA PRO A 104 -8.54 3.36 -13.52
C PRO A 104 -9.29 2.07 -13.16
N VAL A 105 -10.45 1.90 -13.75
CA VAL A 105 -11.22 0.67 -13.58
C VAL A 105 -10.58 -0.42 -14.44
N ILE A 106 -9.99 -1.44 -13.81
CA ILE A 106 -9.50 -2.61 -14.55
C ILE A 106 -10.70 -3.39 -15.07
N THR A 107 -10.81 -3.47 -16.39
CA THR A 107 -11.94 -4.12 -17.07
C THR A 107 -11.68 -5.60 -17.35
N SER A 108 -10.42 -5.97 -17.61
CA SER A 108 -10.05 -7.37 -17.77
C SER A 108 -8.58 -7.62 -17.49
N VAL A 109 -8.29 -8.85 -17.08
CA VAL A 109 -6.95 -9.39 -16.92
C VAL A 109 -6.91 -10.74 -17.63
N THR A 110 -6.02 -10.88 -18.61
CA THR A 110 -5.81 -12.15 -19.30
C THR A 110 -4.37 -12.59 -19.12
N ARG A 111 -4.15 -13.89 -19.04
CA ARG A 111 -2.83 -14.49 -18.90
C ARG A 111 -2.62 -15.58 -19.92
N GLU A 112 -1.54 -15.48 -20.68
CA GLU A 112 -1.09 -16.49 -21.63
C GLU A 112 0.35 -16.87 -21.28
N GLY A 113 0.53 -18.00 -20.63
CA GLY A 113 1.84 -18.40 -20.13
C GLY A 113 2.39 -17.41 -19.09
N TRP A 114 3.45 -16.70 -19.47
CA TRP A 114 4.10 -15.69 -18.64
C TRP A 114 3.69 -14.25 -18.98
N SER A 115 3.03 -14.07 -20.11
CA SER A 115 2.49 -12.76 -20.52
C SER A 115 1.15 -12.50 -19.85
N VAL A 116 1.02 -11.31 -19.27
CA VAL A 116 -0.21 -10.84 -18.66
C VAL A 116 -0.62 -9.55 -19.34
N THR A 117 -1.86 -9.50 -19.82
CA THR A 117 -2.48 -8.31 -20.40
C THR A 117 -3.50 -7.76 -19.42
N LEU A 118 -3.32 -6.49 -19.07
CA LEU A 118 -4.24 -5.70 -18.25
C LEU A 118 -4.95 -4.70 -19.16
N ASN A 119 -6.27 -4.63 -19.10
CA ASN A 119 -7.06 -3.61 -19.78
C ASN A 119 -7.79 -2.77 -18.72
N TRP A 120 -7.92 -1.46 -18.99
CA TRP A 120 -8.59 -0.53 -18.08
C TRP A 120 -9.35 0.55 -18.85
N GLU A 121 -10.32 1.14 -18.16
CA GLU A 121 -11.00 2.35 -18.60
C GLU A 121 -10.47 3.54 -17.83
N ASN A 122 -10.20 4.62 -18.56
CA ASN A 122 -9.77 5.88 -17.95
C ASN A 122 -11.00 6.66 -17.51
N ASP A 123 -10.99 7.15 -16.27
CA ASP A 123 -11.91 8.19 -15.86
C ASP A 123 -11.40 9.54 -16.41
N ILE A 124 -12.15 10.05 -17.37
CA ILE A 124 -11.81 11.30 -18.09
C ILE A 124 -11.96 12.53 -17.18
N ASP A 125 -12.72 12.41 -16.11
CA ASP A 125 -13.02 13.53 -15.21
C ASP A 125 -11.99 13.72 -14.08
N CYS A 126 -10.88 12.97 -14.11
CA CYS A 126 -9.81 13.13 -13.13
C CYS A 126 -8.86 14.28 -13.50
N PRO A 127 -8.93 15.43 -12.83
CA PRO A 127 -8.12 16.60 -13.18
C PRO A 127 -6.62 16.43 -12.96
N LYS A 128 -6.21 15.35 -12.26
CA LYS A 128 -4.80 15.03 -11.95
C LYS A 128 -4.24 13.89 -12.77
N ALA A 129 -5.06 13.22 -13.57
CA ALA A 129 -4.64 12.13 -14.43
C ALA A 129 -4.39 12.63 -15.85
N SER A 130 -3.26 12.25 -16.42
CA SER A 130 -2.93 12.55 -17.81
C SER A 130 -2.93 11.27 -18.65
N VAL A 131 -3.40 11.38 -19.88
CA VAL A 131 -3.27 10.27 -20.86
C VAL A 131 -1.82 9.90 -21.11
N SER A 132 -0.87 10.80 -20.84
CA SER A 132 0.56 10.58 -20.96
C SER A 132 1.23 10.05 -19.69
N ASP A 133 0.48 9.75 -18.63
CA ASP A 133 1.05 9.15 -17.43
C ASP A 133 1.58 7.76 -17.77
N GLN A 134 2.83 7.51 -17.35
CA GLN A 134 3.52 6.26 -17.65
C GLN A 134 2.96 5.11 -16.83
N VAL A 135 2.86 3.94 -17.46
CA VAL A 135 2.36 2.72 -16.83
C VAL A 135 3.48 2.01 -16.06
N TYR A 136 3.15 1.58 -14.85
CA TYR A 136 3.96 0.68 -14.04
C TYR A 136 3.11 -0.50 -13.59
N VAL A 137 3.66 -1.71 -13.63
CA VAL A 137 3.00 -2.91 -13.14
C VAL A 137 3.79 -3.50 -11.99
N GLY A 138 3.19 -3.51 -10.82
CA GLY A 138 3.73 -4.21 -9.66
C GLY A 138 3.16 -5.62 -9.57
N TYR A 139 3.94 -6.58 -9.07
CA TYR A 139 3.45 -7.93 -8.84
C TYR A 139 4.16 -8.63 -7.68
N PHE A 140 3.50 -9.60 -7.11
CA PHE A 140 4.10 -10.59 -6.20
C PHE A 140 3.30 -11.90 -6.21
N TYR A 141 3.94 -12.98 -5.76
CA TYR A 141 3.32 -14.30 -5.64
C TYR A 141 2.98 -14.64 -4.20
N GLY A 142 1.87 -15.35 -4.01
CA GLY A 142 1.41 -15.85 -2.71
C GLY A 142 0.79 -14.79 -1.82
N THR A 143 0.40 -15.18 -0.62
CA THR A 143 -0.26 -14.29 0.35
C THR A 143 0.73 -13.49 1.20
N LEU A 144 1.99 -13.94 1.25
CA LEU A 144 3.07 -13.27 1.95
C LEU A 144 4.02 -12.65 0.93
N PRO A 145 3.90 -11.36 0.63
CA PRO A 145 4.73 -10.71 -0.38
C PRO A 145 6.18 -10.57 0.13
N ARG A 146 6.98 -11.60 -0.12
CA ARG A 146 8.39 -11.61 0.28
C ARG A 146 9.28 -10.83 -0.67
N ALA A 147 8.88 -10.74 -1.93
CA ALA A 147 9.64 -10.11 -3.01
C ALA A 147 8.70 -9.44 -4.02
N PRO A 148 8.02 -8.34 -3.66
CA PRO A 148 7.26 -7.57 -4.63
C PRO A 148 8.23 -7.01 -5.68
N GLN A 149 7.82 -7.09 -6.94
CA GLN A 149 8.56 -6.61 -8.09
C GLN A 149 7.78 -5.52 -8.79
N MET A 150 8.49 -4.69 -9.55
CA MET A 150 7.88 -3.67 -10.39
C MET A 150 8.48 -3.69 -11.78
N ILE A 151 7.62 -3.58 -12.77
CA ILE A 151 7.97 -3.49 -14.19
C ILE A 151 7.62 -2.08 -14.64
N THR A 152 8.61 -1.37 -15.19
CA THR A 152 8.40 -0.08 -15.83
C THR A 152 8.04 -0.32 -17.29
N CYS A 153 6.87 0.11 -17.70
CA CYS A 153 6.36 -0.09 -19.05
C CYS A 153 6.70 1.15 -19.90
N LEU A 154 7.97 1.27 -20.34
CA LEU A 154 8.54 2.48 -20.95
C LEU A 154 7.76 3.07 -22.13
N ASN A 155 7.03 2.24 -22.88
CA ASN A 155 6.29 2.65 -24.07
C ASN A 155 4.77 2.46 -23.89
N SER A 156 4.29 2.44 -22.66
CA SER A 156 2.87 2.30 -22.35
C SER A 156 2.40 3.44 -21.44
N PHE A 157 1.31 4.02 -21.82
CA PHE A 157 0.75 5.19 -21.15
C PHE A 157 -0.71 4.94 -20.72
N ARG A 158 -1.16 5.71 -19.76
CA ARG A 158 -2.55 5.65 -19.26
C ARG A 158 -3.57 5.68 -20.41
N GLY A 159 -3.34 6.52 -21.41
CA GLY A 159 -4.21 6.68 -22.58
C GLY A 159 -4.38 5.44 -23.44
N ASP A 160 -3.43 4.49 -23.39
CA ASP A 160 -3.48 3.28 -24.23
C ASP A 160 -4.58 2.30 -23.80
N GLY A 161 -5.09 2.42 -22.57
CA GLY A 161 -6.15 1.57 -22.04
C GLY A 161 -5.75 0.11 -21.84
N LYS A 162 -4.52 -0.27 -22.16
CA LYS A 162 -4.00 -1.63 -21.99
C LYS A 162 -2.49 -1.67 -21.84
N VAL A 163 -1.99 -2.72 -21.21
CA VAL A 163 -0.58 -3.07 -21.18
C VAL A 163 -0.41 -4.58 -21.16
N THR A 164 0.59 -5.07 -21.87
CA THR A 164 1.03 -6.47 -21.79
C THR A 164 2.42 -6.49 -21.19
N VAL A 165 2.61 -7.29 -20.15
CA VAL A 165 3.89 -7.47 -19.47
C VAL A 165 4.23 -8.94 -19.31
N ASP A 166 5.50 -9.26 -19.45
CA ASP A 166 6.01 -10.59 -19.17
C ASP A 166 6.40 -10.68 -17.70
N ILE A 167 5.71 -11.52 -16.96
CA ILE A 167 5.99 -11.79 -15.56
C ILE A 167 7.03 -12.91 -15.50
N PRO A 168 8.25 -12.64 -15.00
CA PRO A 168 9.28 -13.67 -14.92
C PRO A 168 8.79 -14.90 -14.17
N ALA A 169 9.09 -16.07 -14.71
CA ALA A 169 8.80 -17.35 -14.08
C ALA A 169 9.51 -17.43 -12.73
N ALA A 170 8.81 -17.19 -11.68
CA ALA A 170 9.29 -17.55 -10.35
C ALA A 170 9.10 -19.06 -10.16
N LYS A 171 10.05 -19.71 -9.47
CA LYS A 171 9.90 -21.11 -9.04
C LYS A 171 8.83 -21.16 -7.94
N GLN A 172 7.57 -21.01 -8.32
CA GLN A 172 6.43 -21.05 -7.39
C GLN A 172 5.69 -22.36 -7.61
N PRO A 173 5.15 -22.97 -6.54
CA PRO A 173 4.24 -24.10 -6.66
C PRO A 173 3.06 -23.76 -7.58
N GLU A 174 2.57 -24.78 -8.29
CA GLU A 174 1.34 -24.65 -9.08
C GLU A 174 0.18 -24.16 -8.21
N GLY A 175 -0.67 -23.28 -8.75
CA GLY A 175 -1.79 -22.70 -8.01
C GLY A 175 -1.42 -21.54 -7.08
N THR A 176 -0.14 -21.15 -6.99
CA THR A 176 0.23 -19.96 -6.20
C THR A 176 -0.40 -18.69 -6.80
N PRO A 177 -1.18 -17.92 -6.00
CA PRO A 177 -1.81 -16.70 -6.49
C PRO A 177 -0.76 -15.68 -6.97
N LEU A 178 -1.03 -15.05 -8.11
CA LEU A 178 -0.29 -13.90 -8.61
C LEU A 178 -1.11 -12.63 -8.35
N HIS A 179 -0.56 -11.72 -7.59
CA HIS A 179 -1.15 -10.41 -7.34
C HIS A 179 -0.52 -9.37 -8.27
N LEU A 180 -1.36 -8.59 -8.93
CA LEU A 180 -0.96 -7.56 -9.88
C LEU A 180 -1.49 -6.20 -9.41
N TYR A 181 -0.70 -5.17 -9.64
CA TYR A 181 -1.02 -3.78 -9.31
C TYR A 181 -0.66 -2.90 -10.49
N LEU A 182 -1.58 -2.05 -10.88
CA LEU A 182 -1.39 -1.06 -11.92
C LEU A 182 -1.15 0.31 -11.29
N PHE A 183 -0.14 1.03 -11.77
CA PHE A 183 0.23 2.38 -11.33
C PHE A 183 0.44 3.29 -12.53
N PHE A 184 0.27 4.59 -12.31
CA PHE A 184 0.51 5.64 -13.29
C PHE A 184 1.30 6.79 -12.70
#